data_32c156113db88823ef5273abde753463
#
_entry.id   32c156113db88823ef5273abde753463
#
_cell.length_a   1.000
_cell.length_b   1.000
_cell.length_c   1.000
_cell.angle_alpha   90.00
_cell.angle_beta   90.00
_cell.angle_gamma   90.00
#
_symmetry.space_group_name_H-M   'P 1'
#
loop_
_entity.id
_entity.type
_entity.pdbx_description
1 polymer ?
#
loop_
_entity_poly.entity_id
_entity_poly.type
_entity_poly.pdbx_seq_one_letter_code
_entity_poly.pdbx_strand_id
1 'polypeptide(L)'
;LHDALPILPASNTVPDLLSEASLVEWGKKIIEGEQLRTTQGGIPIYNPTIARVKVHYDIFLESYERQKNYQALTNRSLDELASMRDRADELILDIWNQVEAKYQDVTPNDTRLEKCRDYGLIYYYRSSEKIKEEKEISC
;
A
#
# COMPACT_ATOMS: atom_id res chain seq x y z
N LEU A 1 21.38 0.81 44.95
CA LEU A 1 21.86 0.88 43.56
C LEU A 1 20.82 0.35 42.54
N HIS A 2 19.53 0.19 42.96
CA HIS A 2 18.48 -0.33 42.07
C HIS A 2 17.48 0.72 41.58
N ASP A 3 17.69 1.99 41.93
CA ASP A 3 16.67 3.04 41.63
C ASP A 3 16.93 3.85 40.36
N ALA A 4 17.74 3.38 39.42
CA ALA A 4 18.28 4.29 38.42
C ALA A 4 17.80 4.06 36.97
N LEU A 5 16.78 3.27 36.70
CA LEU A 5 16.33 3.17 35.29
C LEU A 5 14.79 3.13 35.15
N PRO A 6 14.14 4.28 34.99
CA PRO A 6 12.75 4.30 34.51
C PRO A 6 12.63 3.87 33.03
N ILE A 7 13.69 3.35 32.42
CA ILE A 7 13.78 3.05 30.99
C ILE A 7 13.35 1.61 30.69
N LEU A 8 13.52 0.69 31.65
CA LEU A 8 13.10 -0.70 31.44
C LEU A 8 11.64 -0.88 31.90
N PRO A 9 10.83 -1.64 31.14
CA PRO A 9 9.53 -2.06 31.61
C PRO A 9 9.67 -2.84 32.91
N ALA A 10 8.62 -2.85 33.74
CA ALA A 10 8.61 -3.51 35.05
C ALA A 10 9.03 -4.99 35.06
N SER A 11 9.11 -5.61 33.87
CA SER A 11 9.53 -6.98 33.64
C SER A 11 11.05 -7.17 33.48
N ASN A 12 11.86 -6.12 33.52
CA ASN A 12 13.30 -6.15 33.19
C ASN A 12 13.66 -6.80 31.84
N THR A 13 12.70 -6.89 30.91
CA THR A 13 12.92 -7.43 29.59
C THR A 13 13.34 -6.32 28.61
N VAL A 14 14.28 -6.64 27.73
CA VAL A 14 14.66 -5.74 26.64
C VAL A 14 13.44 -5.56 25.73
N PRO A 15 13.04 -4.31 25.44
CA PRO A 15 11.90 -4.07 24.56
C PRO A 15 12.17 -4.61 23.14
N ASP A 16 11.12 -5.02 22.47
CA ASP A 16 11.19 -5.36 21.05
C ASP A 16 11.43 -4.10 20.20
N LEU A 17 12.53 -4.09 19.47
CA LEU A 17 12.95 -2.98 18.60
C LEU A 17 12.81 -3.31 17.10
N LEU A 18 12.04 -4.35 16.75
CA LEU A 18 11.88 -4.78 15.36
C LEU A 18 11.02 -3.82 14.54
N SER A 19 10.11 -3.08 15.16
CA SER A 19 9.28 -2.12 14.46
C SER A 19 9.88 -0.70 14.48
N GLU A 20 9.69 0.04 13.40
CA GLU A 20 10.10 1.45 13.32
C GLU A 20 9.43 2.31 14.41
N ALA A 21 8.17 2.04 14.72
CA ALA A 21 7.44 2.72 15.78
C ALA A 21 8.07 2.47 17.16
N SER A 22 8.48 1.23 17.44
CA SER A 22 9.20 0.90 18.66
C SER A 22 10.56 1.60 18.74
N LEU A 23 11.28 1.71 17.61
CA LEU A 23 12.54 2.46 17.57
C LEU A 23 12.35 3.95 17.85
N VAL A 24 11.28 4.55 17.35
CA VAL A 24 10.93 5.96 17.65
C VAL A 24 10.66 6.13 19.15
N GLU A 25 9.82 5.28 19.72
CA GLU A 25 9.43 5.38 21.14
C GLU A 25 10.62 5.14 22.08
N TRP A 26 11.32 4.02 21.90
CA TRP A 26 12.41 3.62 22.79
C TRP A 26 13.67 4.45 22.59
N GLY A 27 13.97 4.89 21.37
CA GLY A 27 15.07 5.82 21.10
C GLY A 27 14.91 7.12 21.88
N LYS A 28 13.70 7.69 21.89
CA LYS A 28 13.37 8.86 22.71
C LYS A 28 13.57 8.59 24.20
N LYS A 29 12.99 7.50 24.71
CA LYS A 29 13.10 7.12 26.14
C LYS A 29 14.55 6.92 26.58
N ILE A 30 15.38 6.30 25.75
CA ILE A 30 16.80 6.07 26.05
C ILE A 30 17.54 7.40 26.16
N ILE A 31 17.34 8.32 25.23
CA ILE A 31 18.00 9.62 25.24
C ILE A 31 17.58 10.44 26.45
N GLU A 32 16.27 10.54 26.72
CA GLU A 32 15.73 11.27 27.87
C GLU A 32 16.16 10.65 29.20
N GLY A 33 16.17 9.32 29.28
CA GLY A 33 16.56 8.61 30.50
C GLY A 33 18.03 8.78 30.83
N GLU A 34 18.93 8.76 29.84
CA GLU A 34 20.37 9.00 30.08
C GLU A 34 20.64 10.46 30.45
N GLN A 35 19.92 11.40 29.85
CA GLN A 35 19.99 12.81 30.23
C GLN A 35 19.54 13.01 31.68
N LEU A 36 18.43 12.40 32.07
CA LEU A 36 17.95 12.49 33.47
C LEU A 36 18.94 11.86 34.43
N ARG A 37 19.46 10.67 34.11
CA ARG A 37 20.43 9.95 34.96
C ARG A 37 21.72 10.77 35.17
N THR A 38 22.24 11.41 34.14
CA THR A 38 23.44 12.24 34.22
C THR A 38 23.20 13.54 34.99
N THR A 39 22.02 14.17 34.87
CA THR A 39 21.67 15.34 35.70
C THR A 39 21.55 15.00 37.19
N GLN A 40 21.22 13.76 37.53
CA GLN A 40 21.17 13.26 38.91
C GLN A 40 22.54 12.80 39.43
N GLY A 41 23.63 13.06 38.71
CA GLY A 41 25.00 12.74 39.11
C GLY A 41 25.47 11.35 38.72
N GLY A 42 24.73 10.66 37.83
CA GLY A 42 25.18 9.38 37.25
C GLY A 42 26.38 9.56 36.30
N ILE A 43 27.25 8.57 36.28
CA ILE A 43 28.44 8.58 35.38
C ILE A 43 27.95 8.39 33.94
N PRO A 44 28.26 9.32 32.99
CA PRO A 44 27.83 9.20 31.61
C PRO A 44 28.30 7.90 30.93
N ILE A 45 27.47 7.33 30.06
CA ILE A 45 27.85 6.20 29.20
C ILE A 45 28.80 6.70 28.10
N TYR A 46 29.97 6.09 27.99
CA TYR A 46 31.01 6.53 27.05
C TYR A 46 31.06 5.75 25.74
N ASN A 47 30.53 4.53 25.70
CA ASN A 47 30.61 3.71 24.51
C ASN A 47 29.30 2.90 24.25
N PRO A 48 28.46 3.36 23.33
CA PRO A 48 28.49 4.66 22.62
C PRO A 48 28.08 5.83 23.55
N THR A 49 28.56 7.04 23.27
CA THR A 49 28.05 8.23 23.97
C THR A 49 26.62 8.52 23.58
N ILE A 50 25.84 9.05 24.51
CA ILE A 50 24.44 9.41 24.23
C ILE A 50 24.32 10.49 23.12
N ALA A 51 25.30 11.36 23.02
CA ALA A 51 25.38 12.35 21.93
C ALA A 51 25.44 11.68 20.56
N ARG A 52 26.23 10.63 20.43
CA ARG A 52 26.31 9.83 19.19
C ARG A 52 25.01 9.10 18.89
N VAL A 53 24.41 8.51 19.91
CA VAL A 53 23.10 7.82 19.77
C VAL A 53 22.05 8.82 19.31
N LYS A 54 22.03 10.02 19.91
CA LYS A 54 21.07 11.08 19.54
C LYS A 54 21.22 11.49 18.08
N VAL A 55 22.43 11.67 17.58
CA VAL A 55 22.65 12.06 16.17
C VAL A 55 22.06 10.99 15.22
N HIS A 56 22.30 9.72 15.47
CA HIS A 56 21.73 8.65 14.63
C HIS A 56 20.21 8.54 14.77
N TYR A 57 19.69 8.77 15.97
CA TYR A 57 18.27 8.79 16.21
C TYR A 57 17.58 9.95 15.46
N ASP A 58 18.14 11.15 15.51
CA ASP A 58 17.60 12.33 14.81
C ASP A 58 17.57 12.12 13.28
N ILE A 59 18.63 11.51 12.71
CA ILE A 59 18.69 11.14 11.28
C ILE A 59 17.62 10.09 10.94
N PHE A 60 17.48 9.08 11.79
CA PHE A 60 16.45 8.06 11.62
C PHE A 60 15.05 8.68 11.67
N LEU A 61 14.77 9.53 12.64
CA LEU A 61 13.48 10.19 12.83
C LEU A 61 13.10 11.05 11.61
N GLU A 62 14.04 11.87 11.11
CA GLU A 62 13.82 12.65 9.89
C GLU A 62 13.48 11.79 8.69
N SER A 63 14.21 10.68 8.52
CA SER A 63 13.99 9.74 7.42
C SER A 63 12.65 9.02 7.55
N TYR A 64 12.27 8.64 8.76
CA TYR A 64 11.00 8.00 9.08
C TYR A 64 9.80 8.92 8.78
N GLU A 65 9.87 10.17 9.22
CA GLU A 65 8.83 11.17 8.95
C GLU A 65 8.70 11.45 7.44
N ARG A 66 9.81 11.55 6.74
CA ARG A 66 9.83 11.71 5.28
C ARG A 66 9.19 10.53 4.57
N GLN A 67 9.50 9.30 4.99
CA GLN A 67 8.88 8.09 4.46
C GLN A 67 7.36 8.08 4.70
N LYS A 68 6.90 8.45 5.88
CA LYS A 68 5.46 8.54 6.19
C LYS A 68 4.73 9.55 5.30
N ASN A 69 5.35 10.69 5.06
CA ASN A 69 4.80 11.70 4.16
C ASN A 69 4.71 11.19 2.71
N TYR A 70 5.74 10.51 2.20
CA TYR A 70 5.70 9.91 0.87
C TYR A 70 4.67 8.79 0.78
N GLN A 71 4.53 7.97 1.81
CA GLN A 71 3.51 6.92 1.86
C GLN A 71 2.10 7.51 1.82
N ALA A 72 1.83 8.57 2.56
CA ALA A 72 0.55 9.27 2.54
C ALA A 72 0.25 9.87 1.14
N LEU A 73 1.26 10.48 0.49
CA LEU A 73 1.13 11.00 -0.87
C LEU A 73 0.84 9.89 -1.88
N THR A 74 1.56 8.77 -1.78
CA THR A 74 1.34 7.60 -2.65
C THR A 74 -0.07 7.04 -2.49
N ASN A 75 -0.54 6.86 -1.26
CA ASN A 75 -1.89 6.36 -0.99
C ASN A 75 -2.95 7.29 -1.59
N ARG A 76 -2.81 8.59 -1.42
CA ARG A 76 -3.70 9.57 -2.03
C ARG A 76 -3.73 9.46 -3.56
N SER A 77 -2.56 9.34 -4.19
CA SER A 77 -2.47 9.19 -5.65
C SER A 77 -3.11 7.88 -6.14
N LEU A 78 -2.99 6.80 -5.36
CA LEU A 78 -3.65 5.53 -5.66
C LEU A 78 -5.17 5.64 -5.56
N ASP A 79 -5.70 6.34 -4.56
CA ASP A 79 -7.13 6.59 -4.40
C ASP A 79 -7.69 7.43 -5.57
N GLU A 80 -6.96 8.49 -5.98
CA GLU A 80 -7.31 9.30 -7.14
C GLU A 80 -7.31 8.46 -8.43
N LEU A 81 -6.32 7.59 -8.62
CA LEU A 81 -6.24 6.70 -9.78
C LEU A 81 -7.38 5.67 -9.79
N ALA A 82 -7.74 5.11 -8.63
CA ALA A 82 -8.86 4.18 -8.50
C ALA A 82 -10.17 4.86 -8.91
N SER A 83 -10.41 6.07 -8.43
CA SER A 83 -11.59 6.87 -8.80
C SER A 83 -11.68 7.17 -10.31
N MET A 84 -10.53 7.46 -10.95
CA MET A 84 -10.49 7.68 -12.41
C MET A 84 -10.76 6.38 -13.19
N ARG A 85 -10.33 5.22 -12.66
CA ARG A 85 -10.57 3.92 -13.29
C ARG A 85 -12.06 3.60 -13.37
N ASP A 86 -12.77 3.75 -12.27
CA ASP A 86 -14.22 3.51 -12.25
C ASP A 86 -14.96 4.36 -13.29
N ARG A 87 -14.59 5.63 -13.39
CA ARG A 87 -15.16 6.54 -14.39
C ARG A 87 -14.80 6.13 -15.82
N ALA A 88 -13.58 5.66 -16.05
CA ALA A 88 -13.16 5.16 -17.37
C ALA A 88 -13.96 3.89 -17.75
N ASP A 89 -14.15 2.98 -16.81
CA ASP A 89 -14.90 1.74 -17.03
C ASP A 89 -16.38 2.03 -17.36
N GLU A 90 -17.01 2.98 -16.67
CA GLU A 90 -18.37 3.45 -16.98
C GLU A 90 -18.47 4.01 -18.41
N LEU A 91 -17.52 4.86 -18.82
CA LEU A 91 -17.48 5.43 -20.16
C LEU A 91 -17.25 4.37 -21.24
N ILE A 92 -16.36 3.42 -21.00
CA ILE A 92 -16.09 2.30 -21.92
C ILE A 92 -17.35 1.46 -22.09
N LEU A 93 -18.04 1.14 -21.00
CA LEU A 93 -19.29 0.38 -21.04
C LEU A 93 -20.38 1.12 -21.83
N ASP A 94 -20.52 2.43 -21.62
CA ASP A 94 -21.49 3.23 -22.37
C ASP A 94 -21.16 3.24 -23.88
N ILE A 95 -19.90 3.42 -24.27
CA ILE A 95 -19.46 3.35 -25.66
C ILE A 95 -19.77 1.98 -26.25
N TRP A 96 -19.47 0.91 -25.55
CA TRP A 96 -19.74 -0.45 -26.02
C TRP A 96 -21.24 -0.70 -26.23
N ASN A 97 -22.09 -0.24 -25.31
CA ASN A 97 -23.55 -0.32 -25.45
C ASN A 97 -24.04 0.45 -26.70
N GLN A 98 -23.50 1.63 -26.96
CA GLN A 98 -23.82 2.42 -28.15
C GLN A 98 -23.39 1.72 -29.44
N VAL A 99 -22.21 1.10 -29.47
CA VAL A 99 -21.72 0.33 -30.61
C VAL A 99 -22.61 -0.89 -30.89
N GLU A 100 -22.98 -1.64 -29.85
CA GLU A 100 -23.88 -2.78 -30.00
C GLU A 100 -25.26 -2.36 -30.52
N ALA A 101 -25.81 -1.28 -29.98
CA ALA A 101 -27.08 -0.73 -30.45
C ALA A 101 -27.01 -0.29 -31.92
N LYS A 102 -25.92 0.34 -32.37
CA LYS A 102 -25.73 0.78 -33.75
C LYS A 102 -25.74 -0.38 -34.74
N TYR A 103 -25.20 -1.53 -34.36
CA TYR A 103 -25.08 -2.70 -35.23
C TYR A 103 -26.13 -3.78 -34.94
N GLN A 104 -27.17 -3.47 -34.16
CA GLN A 104 -28.21 -4.41 -33.77
C GLN A 104 -28.93 -5.06 -34.96
N ASP A 105 -29.14 -4.32 -36.06
CA ASP A 105 -29.87 -4.79 -37.24
C ASP A 105 -28.97 -5.48 -38.28
N VAL A 106 -27.69 -5.62 -38.02
CA VAL A 106 -26.77 -6.26 -38.94
C VAL A 106 -26.88 -7.79 -38.86
N THR A 107 -27.18 -8.42 -39.98
CA THR A 107 -27.24 -9.88 -40.14
C THR A 107 -26.23 -10.32 -41.19
N PRO A 108 -25.59 -11.51 -41.05
CA PRO A 108 -25.67 -12.47 -39.94
C PRO A 108 -24.99 -11.99 -38.66
N ASN A 109 -25.24 -12.72 -37.55
CA ASN A 109 -24.72 -12.34 -36.23
C ASN A 109 -23.17 -12.24 -36.22
N ASP A 110 -22.47 -13.10 -36.91
CA ASP A 110 -21.00 -13.09 -37.00
C ASP A 110 -20.48 -11.79 -37.58
N THR A 111 -21.09 -11.27 -38.65
CA THR A 111 -20.72 -9.96 -39.25
C THR A 111 -20.98 -8.81 -38.27
N ARG A 112 -22.02 -8.89 -37.47
CA ARG A 112 -22.31 -7.93 -36.40
C ARG A 112 -21.21 -7.95 -35.35
N LEU A 113 -20.82 -9.12 -34.88
CA LEU A 113 -19.78 -9.29 -33.85
C LEU A 113 -18.41 -8.83 -34.36
N GLU A 114 -18.08 -9.07 -35.65
CA GLU A 114 -16.85 -8.57 -36.26
C GLU A 114 -16.82 -7.04 -36.27
N LYS A 115 -17.90 -6.39 -36.68
CA LYS A 115 -17.98 -4.92 -36.65
C LYS A 115 -17.87 -4.34 -35.24
N CYS A 116 -18.42 -5.02 -34.25
CA CYS A 116 -18.26 -4.60 -32.85
C CYS A 116 -16.82 -4.80 -32.36
N ARG A 117 -16.14 -5.86 -32.79
CA ARG A 117 -14.73 -6.12 -32.45
C ARG A 117 -13.79 -5.04 -32.99
N ASP A 118 -14.09 -4.43 -34.13
CA ASP A 118 -13.33 -3.29 -34.68
C ASP A 118 -13.29 -2.09 -33.70
N TYR A 119 -14.27 -1.98 -32.81
CA TYR A 119 -14.33 -0.98 -31.73
C TYR A 119 -13.78 -1.50 -30.39
N GLY A 120 -13.12 -2.66 -30.40
CA GLY A 120 -12.48 -3.23 -29.21
C GLY A 120 -13.42 -4.01 -28.29
N LEU A 121 -14.64 -4.32 -28.71
CA LEU A 121 -15.52 -5.23 -27.96
C LEU A 121 -14.99 -6.66 -28.05
N ILE A 122 -14.85 -7.32 -26.89
CA ILE A 122 -14.35 -8.68 -26.81
C ILE A 122 -15.49 -9.59 -26.39
N TYR A 123 -15.84 -10.56 -27.25
CA TYR A 123 -16.88 -11.52 -26.98
C TYR A 123 -16.28 -12.87 -26.59
N TYR A 124 -16.75 -13.43 -25.48
CA TYR A 124 -16.38 -14.74 -25.01
C TYR A 124 -17.58 -15.64 -25.03
N TYR A 125 -17.46 -16.82 -25.64
CA TYR A 125 -18.49 -17.87 -25.51
C TYR A 125 -18.51 -18.40 -24.08
N ARG A 126 -19.69 -18.52 -23.51
CA ARG A 126 -19.86 -19.23 -22.24
C ARG A 126 -19.63 -20.72 -22.48
N SER A 127 -19.17 -21.43 -21.44
CA SER A 127 -18.88 -22.86 -21.55
C SER A 127 -20.10 -23.69 -22.03
N SER A 128 -21.32 -23.25 -21.70
CA SER A 128 -22.57 -23.87 -22.17
C SER A 128 -22.87 -23.62 -23.65
N GLU A 129 -22.33 -22.56 -24.25
CA GLU A 129 -22.52 -22.21 -25.67
C GLU A 129 -21.54 -22.95 -26.55
N LYS A 130 -20.29 -23.13 -26.09
CA LYS A 130 -19.27 -23.96 -26.78
C LYS A 130 -19.75 -25.41 -26.98
N ILE A 131 -20.44 -26.00 -26.00
CA ILE A 131 -20.94 -27.36 -26.07
C ILE A 131 -22.07 -27.50 -27.09
N LYS A 132 -22.84 -26.45 -27.38
CA LYS A 132 -23.89 -26.45 -28.40
C LYS A 132 -23.31 -26.41 -29.81
N GLU A 133 -22.32 -25.56 -30.05
CA GLU A 133 -21.65 -25.42 -31.34
C GLU A 133 -20.94 -26.72 -31.75
N GLU A 134 -20.26 -27.39 -30.82
CA GLU A 134 -19.61 -28.69 -31.06
C GLU A 134 -20.64 -29.81 -31.42
N LYS A 135 -21.87 -29.71 -30.89
CA LYS A 135 -22.93 -30.70 -31.21
C LYS A 135 -23.59 -30.41 -32.55
N GLU A 136 -23.71 -29.19 -32.99
CA GLU A 136 -24.29 -28.81 -34.30
C GLU A 136 -23.32 -29.09 -35.46
N ILE A 137 -22.03 -29.07 -35.23
CA ILE A 137 -21.00 -29.43 -36.23
C ILE A 137 -20.84 -30.95 -36.37
N SER A 138 -21.33 -31.74 -35.40
CA SER A 138 -21.19 -33.19 -35.35
C SER A 138 -22.43 -33.95 -35.84
N CYS A 139 -23.44 -33.26 -36.40
CA CYS A 139 -24.59 -33.83 -37.09
C CYS A 139 -24.51 -33.55 -38.61
#